data_283e9e33257e941b39021446d939f1a7
#
_entry.id   283e9e33257e941b39021446d939f1a7
#
_cell.length_a   1.000
_cell.length_b   1.000
_cell.length_c   1.000
_cell.angle_alpha   90.00
_cell.angle_beta   90.00
_cell.angle_gamma   90.00
#
_symmetry.space_group_name_H-M   'P 1'
#
loop_
_entity.id
_entity.type
_entity.pdbx_description
1 polymer ?
#
loop_
_entity_poly.entity_id
_entity_poly.type
_entity_poly.pdbx_seq_one_letter_code
_entity_poly.pdbx_strand_id
1 'polypeptide(L)'
;VVMLTGDNERTAKAIGKQAGVDRVIAGVLPEGKESVIRDLKEKGKVAMVGDGINDAPALTRADMGIAIGAGTDIAIDAADVVLMKSRLSDVPAAIRLSRATLKNIHENLFWAFIYNIIGIPLAAGAWYMLLGWKLNPMFGAAAMSLSSFCVVTNALRLNLFKMHDASKDQKIKNSVVLEEIQVQNITKQEEKTMKKTMKIEGMMCGHCEAAVKKALESLEGVEEAIVSHEEGTAVVKLNSDISNNVLKKTVEDKDYTVNDIIG
;
A
#
# COMPACT_ATOMS: atom_id res chain seq x y z
N VAL A 1 -4.46 12.70 -6.10
CA VAL A 1 -3.25 12.25 -5.38
C VAL A 1 -3.49 12.37 -3.89
N VAL A 2 -3.20 11.30 -3.13
CA VAL A 2 -3.34 11.27 -1.67
C VAL A 2 -1.95 11.23 -1.04
N MET A 3 -1.69 12.11 -0.09
CA MET A 3 -0.49 12.09 0.74
C MET A 3 -0.82 11.37 2.05
N LEU A 4 -0.07 10.31 2.35
CA LEU A 4 -0.20 9.50 3.56
C LEU A 4 1.07 9.65 4.39
N THR A 5 0.95 10.14 5.64
CA THR A 5 2.11 10.45 6.49
C THR A 5 1.84 10.20 7.97
N GLY A 6 2.88 9.83 8.70
CA GLY A 6 2.87 9.76 10.17
C GLY A 6 3.03 11.12 10.87
N ASP A 7 3.32 12.18 10.13
CA ASP A 7 3.50 13.53 10.68
C ASP A 7 2.19 14.08 11.25
N ASN A 8 2.32 15.11 12.09
CA ASN A 8 1.16 15.82 12.64
C ASN A 8 0.36 16.53 11.53
N GLU A 9 -0.93 16.69 11.75
CA GLU A 9 -1.90 17.20 10.77
C GLU A 9 -1.53 18.59 10.23
N ARG A 10 -0.99 19.47 11.09
CA ARG A 10 -0.61 20.83 10.70
C ARG A 10 0.53 20.86 9.70
N THR A 11 1.58 20.08 9.96
CA THR A 11 2.75 19.96 9.07
C THR A 11 2.36 19.27 7.77
N ALA A 12 1.62 18.16 7.87
CA ALA A 12 1.16 17.40 6.71
C ALA A 12 0.28 18.24 5.77
N LYS A 13 -0.66 19.04 6.30
CA LYS A 13 -1.50 19.95 5.51
C LYS A 13 -0.68 21.06 4.81
N ALA A 14 0.33 21.61 5.51
CA ALA A 14 1.19 22.64 4.91
C ALA A 14 2.01 22.09 3.74
N ILE A 15 2.62 20.91 3.91
CA ILE A 15 3.40 20.22 2.87
C ILE A 15 2.48 19.76 1.74
N GLY A 16 1.33 19.19 2.04
CA GLY A 16 0.36 18.74 1.05
C GLY A 16 -0.13 19.88 0.15
N LYS A 17 -0.35 21.07 0.72
CA LYS A 17 -0.70 22.28 -0.04
C LYS A 17 0.44 22.72 -0.97
N GLN A 18 1.69 22.66 -0.50
CA GLN A 18 2.86 22.99 -1.34
C GLN A 18 3.06 21.97 -2.46
N ALA A 19 2.85 20.69 -2.17
CA ALA A 19 2.96 19.60 -3.14
C ALA A 19 1.78 19.54 -4.12
N GLY A 20 0.68 20.26 -3.86
CA GLY A 20 -0.51 20.27 -4.71
C GLY A 20 -1.25 18.94 -4.73
N VAL A 21 -1.23 18.18 -3.62
CA VAL A 21 -1.98 16.93 -3.50
C VAL A 21 -3.46 17.21 -3.23
N ASP A 22 -4.33 16.31 -3.70
CA ASP A 22 -5.79 16.48 -3.57
C ASP A 22 -6.26 16.22 -2.14
N ARG A 23 -5.55 15.36 -1.40
CA ARG A 23 -5.91 14.98 -0.04
C ARG A 23 -4.68 14.64 0.80
N VAL A 24 -4.78 14.93 2.10
CA VAL A 24 -3.75 14.58 3.10
C VAL A 24 -4.40 13.72 4.18
N ILE A 25 -3.77 12.59 4.50
CA ILE A 25 -4.09 11.70 5.61
C ILE A 25 -2.86 11.71 6.52
N ALA A 26 -2.98 12.35 7.68
CA ALA A 26 -1.89 12.60 8.61
C ALA A 26 -2.03 11.73 9.88
N GLY A 27 -0.94 11.61 10.65
CA GLY A 27 -0.93 10.91 11.92
C GLY A 27 -1.11 9.39 11.80
N VAL A 28 -0.81 8.81 10.66
CA VAL A 28 -0.98 7.37 10.41
C VAL A 28 0.28 6.63 10.85
N LEU A 29 0.13 5.75 11.82
CA LEU A 29 1.19 4.84 12.25
C LEU A 29 1.59 3.87 11.13
N PRO A 30 2.80 3.25 11.19
CA PRO A 30 3.25 2.32 10.16
C PRO A 30 2.24 1.20 9.86
N GLU A 31 1.68 0.57 10.90
CA GLU A 31 0.69 -0.50 10.80
C GLU A 31 -0.63 -0.01 10.19
N GLY A 32 -1.02 1.23 10.47
CA GLY A 32 -2.24 1.86 9.93
C GLY A 32 -2.17 2.20 8.43
N LYS A 33 -0.97 2.28 7.84
CA LYS A 33 -0.83 2.59 6.41
C LYS A 33 -1.46 1.51 5.52
N GLU A 34 -1.30 0.25 5.87
CA GLU A 34 -1.90 -0.87 5.13
C GLU A 34 -3.41 -0.80 5.12
N SER A 35 -4.03 -0.50 6.27
CA SER A 35 -5.50 -0.40 6.37
C SER A 35 -6.04 0.76 5.54
N VAL A 36 -5.36 1.91 5.51
CA VAL A 36 -5.74 3.04 4.64
C VAL A 36 -5.68 2.64 3.17
N ILE A 37 -4.65 1.92 2.74
CA ILE A 37 -4.55 1.44 1.36
C ILE A 37 -5.69 0.47 1.04
N ARG A 38 -6.05 -0.43 1.96
CA ARG A 38 -7.18 -1.35 1.81
C ARG A 38 -8.49 -0.60 1.57
N ASP A 39 -8.77 0.42 2.39
CA ASP A 39 -9.99 1.23 2.26
C ASP A 39 -10.03 2.04 0.96
N LEU A 40 -8.86 2.52 0.51
CA LEU A 40 -8.75 3.20 -0.78
C LEU A 40 -9.00 2.26 -1.96
N LYS A 41 -8.59 0.99 -1.86
CA LYS A 41 -8.81 -0.03 -2.91
C LYS A 41 -10.30 -0.34 -3.13
N GLU A 42 -11.13 -0.21 -2.11
CA GLU A 42 -12.59 -0.35 -2.27
C GLU A 42 -13.18 0.73 -3.19
N LYS A 43 -12.53 1.89 -3.27
CA LYS A 43 -12.97 3.04 -4.10
C LYS A 43 -12.36 3.05 -5.50
N GLY A 44 -11.30 2.28 -5.73
CA GLY A 44 -10.64 2.21 -7.03
C GLY A 44 -9.25 1.60 -6.98
N LYS A 45 -8.58 1.57 -8.12
CA LYS A 45 -7.20 1.08 -8.22
C LYS A 45 -6.22 2.04 -7.54
N VAL A 46 -5.34 1.49 -6.71
CA VAL A 46 -4.40 2.23 -5.88
C VAL A 46 -2.97 1.90 -6.27
N ALA A 47 -2.17 2.92 -6.58
CA ALA A 47 -0.72 2.83 -6.63
C ALA A 47 -0.15 3.46 -5.35
N MET A 48 0.60 2.69 -4.58
CA MET A 48 1.32 3.17 -3.39
C MET A 48 2.76 3.49 -3.77
N VAL A 49 3.24 4.63 -3.31
CA VAL A 49 4.63 5.07 -3.50
C VAL A 49 5.26 5.24 -2.12
N GLY A 50 6.37 4.58 -1.87
CA GLY A 50 7.08 4.60 -0.59
C GLY A 50 8.59 4.37 -0.75
N ASP A 51 9.36 4.61 0.30
CA ASP A 51 10.81 4.49 0.30
C ASP A 51 11.38 3.69 1.48
N GLY A 52 10.55 3.35 2.46
CA GLY A 52 10.97 2.78 3.73
C GLY A 52 10.44 1.38 4.03
N ILE A 53 11.08 0.74 5.04
CA ILE A 53 10.66 -0.55 5.61
C ILE A 53 9.22 -0.48 6.11
N ASN A 54 8.84 0.64 6.70
CA ASN A 54 7.51 0.89 7.26
C ASN A 54 6.41 0.96 6.20
N ASP A 55 6.77 1.11 4.93
CA ASP A 55 5.83 1.17 3.80
C ASP A 55 5.63 -0.19 3.13
N ALA A 56 6.47 -1.20 3.42
CA ALA A 56 6.42 -2.50 2.77
C ALA A 56 5.03 -3.19 2.84
N PRO A 57 4.32 -3.22 3.98
CA PRO A 57 2.96 -3.78 4.02
C PRO A 57 1.97 -3.02 3.14
N ALA A 58 2.08 -1.69 3.08
CA ALA A 58 1.23 -0.84 2.26
C ALA A 58 1.57 -0.97 0.75
N LEU A 59 2.85 -1.10 0.39
CA LEU A 59 3.32 -1.37 -0.97
C LEU A 59 2.77 -2.69 -1.49
N THR A 60 2.91 -3.76 -0.71
CA THR A 60 2.38 -5.10 -1.07
C THR A 60 0.85 -5.12 -1.15
N ARG A 61 0.16 -4.32 -0.33
CA ARG A 61 -1.31 -4.27 -0.32
C ARG A 61 -1.89 -3.53 -1.50
N ALA A 62 -1.21 -2.55 -2.04
CA ALA A 62 -1.65 -1.75 -3.18
C ALA A 62 -1.90 -2.61 -4.43
N ASP A 63 -2.58 -2.06 -5.46
CA ASP A 63 -2.66 -2.71 -6.77
C ASP A 63 -1.35 -2.58 -7.55
N MET A 64 -0.53 -1.59 -7.17
CA MET A 64 0.83 -1.39 -7.66
C MET A 64 1.66 -0.73 -6.55
N GLY A 65 2.70 -1.40 -6.10
CA GLY A 65 3.71 -0.86 -5.18
C GLY A 65 4.87 -0.25 -5.97
N ILE A 66 5.26 0.98 -5.64
CA ILE A 66 6.38 1.67 -6.28
C ILE A 66 7.36 2.09 -5.19
N ALA A 67 8.55 1.48 -5.15
CA ALA A 67 9.64 1.90 -4.29
C ALA A 67 10.46 3.01 -4.96
N ILE A 68 10.86 4.04 -4.18
CA ILE A 68 11.65 5.16 -4.66
C ILE A 68 13.05 5.14 -4.03
N GLY A 69 14.07 5.36 -4.86
CA GLY A 69 15.45 5.51 -4.43
C GLY A 69 16.14 4.19 -4.13
N ALA A 70 17.31 4.29 -3.49
CA ALA A 70 17.99 3.14 -2.91
C ALA A 70 17.27 2.73 -1.61
N GLY A 71 15.98 2.40 -1.73
CA GLY A 71 15.16 1.92 -0.61
C GLY A 71 15.81 0.72 0.07
N THR A 72 15.36 0.40 1.26
CA THR A 72 15.81 -0.81 1.94
C THR A 72 15.46 -2.03 1.09
N ASP A 73 16.26 -3.08 1.17
CA ASP A 73 16.02 -4.34 0.45
C ASP A 73 14.59 -4.83 0.65
N ILE A 74 14.02 -4.63 1.84
CA ILE A 74 12.63 -4.99 2.17
C ILE A 74 11.60 -4.20 1.35
N ALA A 75 11.82 -2.90 1.13
CA ALA A 75 10.92 -2.09 0.32
C ALA A 75 11.03 -2.44 -1.17
N ILE A 76 12.24 -2.80 -1.61
CA ILE A 76 12.51 -3.26 -2.98
C ILE A 76 11.78 -4.59 -3.24
N ASP A 77 11.85 -5.54 -2.30
CA ASP A 77 11.20 -6.84 -2.41
C ASP A 77 9.66 -6.76 -2.34
N ALA A 78 9.13 -5.73 -1.67
CA ALA A 78 7.70 -5.49 -1.53
C ALA A 78 7.06 -4.73 -2.70
N ALA A 79 7.86 -4.15 -3.60
CA ALA A 79 7.38 -3.28 -4.67
C ALA A 79 7.35 -3.98 -6.03
N ASP A 80 6.33 -3.68 -6.85
CA ASP A 80 6.25 -4.12 -8.24
C ASP A 80 7.19 -3.33 -9.16
N VAL A 81 7.49 -2.07 -8.80
CA VAL A 81 8.33 -1.17 -9.56
C VAL A 81 9.33 -0.49 -8.63
N VAL A 82 10.60 -0.49 -9.01
CA VAL A 82 11.67 0.17 -8.26
C VAL A 82 12.24 1.33 -9.09
N LEU A 83 12.13 2.54 -8.57
CA LEU A 83 12.71 3.75 -9.17
C LEU A 83 14.06 4.03 -8.52
N MET A 84 15.14 3.86 -9.27
CA MET A 84 16.51 3.93 -8.78
C MET A 84 16.93 5.33 -8.25
N LYS A 85 16.19 6.37 -8.59
CA LYS A 85 16.45 7.73 -8.14
C LYS A 85 15.43 8.18 -7.14
N SER A 86 15.84 8.86 -6.06
CA SER A 86 14.96 9.43 -5.04
C SER A 86 14.23 10.68 -5.53
N ARG A 87 13.47 10.57 -6.62
CA ARG A 87 12.73 11.69 -7.22
C ARG A 87 11.27 11.29 -7.48
N LEU A 88 10.36 11.97 -6.83
CA LEU A 88 8.92 11.79 -7.05
C LEU A 88 8.49 12.05 -8.51
N SER A 89 9.22 12.90 -9.25
CA SER A 89 8.98 13.17 -10.66
C SER A 89 9.17 11.95 -11.57
N ASP A 90 9.87 10.92 -11.10
CA ASP A 90 10.12 9.70 -11.86
C ASP A 90 8.89 8.76 -11.80
N VAL A 91 7.98 8.93 -10.83
CA VAL A 91 6.71 8.17 -10.76
C VAL A 91 5.80 8.46 -11.97
N PRO A 92 5.42 9.72 -12.27
CA PRO A 92 4.64 9.99 -13.47
C PRO A 92 5.41 9.66 -14.76
N ALA A 93 6.73 9.77 -14.76
CA ALA A 93 7.57 9.38 -15.90
C ALA A 93 7.48 7.86 -16.17
N ALA A 94 7.52 7.03 -15.12
CA ALA A 94 7.35 5.58 -15.24
C ALA A 94 5.94 5.20 -15.75
N ILE A 95 4.90 5.88 -15.29
CA ILE A 95 3.53 5.67 -15.78
C ILE A 95 3.41 6.03 -17.26
N ARG A 96 4.03 7.14 -17.70
CA ARG A 96 4.05 7.53 -19.12
C ARG A 96 4.78 6.50 -19.97
N LEU A 97 5.94 6.03 -19.51
CA LEU A 97 6.72 5.01 -20.19
C LEU A 97 5.93 3.70 -20.31
N SER A 98 5.29 3.25 -19.26
CA SER A 98 4.43 2.06 -19.28
C SER A 98 3.31 2.17 -20.29
N ARG A 99 2.61 3.31 -20.34
CA ARG A 99 1.56 3.55 -21.35
C ARG A 99 2.12 3.57 -22.79
N ALA A 100 3.28 4.18 -22.99
CA ALA A 100 3.94 4.20 -24.28
C ALA A 100 4.37 2.79 -24.73
N THR A 101 4.88 1.99 -23.80
CA THR A 101 5.27 0.60 -24.03
C THR A 101 4.06 -0.25 -24.40
N LEU A 102 2.96 -0.16 -23.66
CA LEU A 102 1.73 -0.88 -23.97
C LEU A 102 1.18 -0.50 -25.35
N LYS A 103 1.19 0.79 -25.69
CA LYS A 103 0.80 1.24 -27.04
C LYS A 103 1.68 0.63 -28.12
N ASN A 104 2.99 0.63 -27.92
CA ASN A 104 3.95 0.04 -28.83
C ASN A 104 3.72 -1.47 -29.01
N ILE A 105 3.45 -2.19 -27.91
CA ILE A 105 3.10 -3.62 -27.96
C ILE A 105 1.83 -3.85 -28.79
N HIS A 106 0.77 -3.06 -28.56
CA HIS A 106 -0.46 -3.19 -29.34
C HIS A 106 -0.25 -2.89 -30.84
N GLU A 107 0.55 -1.88 -31.17
CA GLU A 107 0.93 -1.58 -32.56
C GLU A 107 1.68 -2.75 -33.19
N ASN A 108 2.64 -3.34 -32.49
CA ASN A 108 3.41 -4.49 -32.97
C ASN A 108 2.52 -5.71 -33.19
N LEU A 109 1.63 -6.02 -32.24
CA LEU A 109 0.67 -7.12 -32.38
C LEU A 109 -0.27 -6.90 -33.58
N PHE A 110 -0.80 -5.68 -33.72
CA PHE A 110 -1.67 -5.35 -34.86
C PHE A 110 -0.97 -5.63 -36.17
N TRP A 111 0.25 -5.15 -36.37
CA TRP A 111 1.01 -5.39 -37.59
C TRP A 111 1.32 -6.88 -37.80
N ALA A 112 1.73 -7.57 -36.73
CA ALA A 112 2.00 -9.01 -36.81
C ALA A 112 0.76 -9.81 -37.24
N PHE A 113 -0.42 -9.48 -36.69
CA PHE A 113 -1.66 -10.15 -37.09
C PHE A 113 -2.10 -9.81 -38.49
N ILE A 114 -2.01 -8.56 -38.96
CA ILE A 114 -2.50 -8.16 -40.24
C ILE A 114 -1.70 -8.84 -41.39
N TYR A 115 -0.38 -8.97 -41.21
CA TYR A 115 0.46 -9.72 -42.16
C TYR A 115 0.01 -11.16 -42.26
N ASN A 116 -0.36 -11.81 -41.18
CA ASN A 116 -0.82 -13.20 -41.18
C ASN A 116 -2.24 -13.32 -41.74
N ILE A 117 -3.15 -12.42 -41.42
CA ILE A 117 -4.54 -12.41 -41.92
C ILE A 117 -4.56 -12.28 -43.47
N ILE A 118 -3.66 -11.50 -44.02
CA ILE A 118 -3.55 -11.34 -45.48
C ILE A 118 -2.71 -12.47 -46.09
N GLY A 119 -1.59 -12.81 -45.49
CA GLY A 119 -0.62 -13.76 -46.02
C GLY A 119 -1.09 -15.20 -46.04
N ILE A 120 -1.81 -15.66 -45.00
CA ILE A 120 -2.28 -17.05 -44.94
C ILE A 120 -3.31 -17.38 -46.03
N PRO A 121 -4.38 -16.61 -46.26
CA PRO A 121 -5.31 -16.85 -47.36
C PRO A 121 -4.65 -16.74 -48.73
N LEU A 122 -3.70 -15.80 -48.88
CA LEU A 122 -2.94 -15.65 -50.13
C LEU A 122 -2.07 -16.89 -50.40
N ALA A 123 -1.39 -17.40 -49.38
CA ALA A 123 -0.58 -18.62 -49.49
C ALA A 123 -1.44 -19.87 -49.74
N ALA A 124 -2.63 -19.93 -49.14
CA ALA A 124 -3.62 -21.00 -49.38
C ALA A 124 -4.26 -20.96 -50.77
N GLY A 125 -3.97 -19.95 -51.60
CA GLY A 125 -4.50 -19.81 -52.95
C GLY A 125 -5.93 -19.30 -53.02
N ALA A 126 -6.49 -18.74 -51.97
CA ALA A 126 -7.87 -18.22 -51.92
C ALA A 126 -8.11 -17.17 -53.03
N TRP A 127 -7.09 -16.40 -53.40
CA TRP A 127 -7.18 -15.34 -54.40
C TRP A 127 -6.82 -15.83 -55.82
N TYR A 128 -6.36 -17.08 -55.93
CA TYR A 128 -6.02 -17.66 -57.23
C TYR A 128 -7.24 -17.80 -58.15
N MET A 129 -8.37 -18.21 -57.58
CA MET A 129 -9.62 -18.38 -58.36
C MET A 129 -10.20 -17.05 -58.84
N LEU A 130 -9.95 -15.93 -58.11
CA LEU A 130 -10.50 -14.60 -58.43
C LEU A 130 -9.56 -13.76 -59.30
N LEU A 131 -8.25 -13.81 -59.01
CA LEU A 131 -7.27 -12.91 -59.60
C LEU A 131 -6.11 -13.62 -60.35
N GLY A 132 -6.08 -14.95 -60.33
CA GLY A 132 -4.99 -15.73 -60.93
C GLY A 132 -3.65 -15.60 -60.17
N TRP A 133 -3.64 -14.98 -58.97
CA TRP A 133 -2.42 -14.71 -58.25
C TRP A 133 -1.97 -15.92 -57.45
N LYS A 134 -0.71 -16.34 -57.68
CA LYS A 134 -0.01 -17.35 -56.86
C LYS A 134 1.05 -16.65 -56.01
N LEU A 135 1.09 -16.97 -54.71
CA LEU A 135 2.17 -16.51 -53.84
C LEU A 135 3.47 -17.24 -54.27
N ASN A 136 4.46 -16.45 -54.70
CA ASN A 136 5.80 -16.97 -54.85
C ASN A 136 6.44 -17.08 -53.43
N PRO A 137 7.05 -18.23 -53.06
CA PRO A 137 7.70 -18.42 -51.78
C PRO A 137 8.71 -17.32 -51.40
N MET A 138 9.37 -16.73 -52.39
CA MET A 138 10.33 -15.64 -52.23
C MET A 138 9.66 -14.37 -51.66
N PHE A 139 8.44 -14.04 -52.12
CA PHE A 139 7.67 -12.92 -51.55
C PHE A 139 7.19 -13.19 -50.14
N GLY A 140 6.85 -14.45 -49.82
CA GLY A 140 6.51 -14.86 -48.47
C GLY A 140 7.69 -14.66 -47.48
N ALA A 141 8.88 -15.10 -47.87
CA ALA A 141 10.10 -14.90 -47.07
C ALA A 141 10.46 -13.42 -46.91
N ALA A 142 10.32 -12.63 -47.96
CA ALA A 142 10.55 -11.18 -47.92
C ALA A 142 9.54 -10.48 -47.01
N ALA A 143 8.26 -10.85 -47.03
CA ALA A 143 7.22 -10.30 -46.18
C ALA A 143 7.49 -10.61 -44.65
N MET A 144 7.94 -11.85 -44.35
CA MET A 144 8.34 -12.21 -42.97
C MET A 144 9.51 -11.38 -42.49
N SER A 145 10.54 -11.19 -43.29
CA SER A 145 11.71 -10.36 -42.96
C SER A 145 11.31 -8.91 -42.74
N LEU A 146 10.44 -8.36 -43.58
CA LEU A 146 9.94 -7.00 -43.50
C LEU A 146 9.08 -6.81 -42.23
N SER A 147 8.25 -7.79 -41.88
CA SER A 147 7.47 -7.77 -40.64
C SER A 147 8.37 -7.67 -39.40
N SER A 148 9.41 -8.51 -39.32
CA SER A 148 10.39 -8.48 -38.26
C SER A 148 11.12 -7.13 -38.18
N PHE A 149 11.52 -6.58 -39.30
CA PHE A 149 12.14 -5.26 -39.38
C PHE A 149 11.22 -4.15 -38.89
N CYS A 150 9.94 -4.17 -39.26
CA CYS A 150 8.94 -3.21 -38.79
C CYS A 150 8.75 -3.26 -37.26
N VAL A 151 8.64 -4.47 -36.69
CA VAL A 151 8.48 -4.65 -35.23
C VAL A 151 9.70 -4.11 -34.45
N VAL A 152 10.92 -4.45 -34.90
CA VAL A 152 12.16 -3.96 -34.26
C VAL A 152 12.26 -2.44 -34.40
N THR A 153 12.00 -1.89 -35.56
CA THR A 153 12.05 -0.43 -35.78
C THR A 153 11.02 0.30 -34.90
N ASN A 154 9.80 -0.24 -34.78
CA ASN A 154 8.79 0.34 -33.91
C ASN A 154 9.19 0.25 -32.44
N ALA A 155 9.78 -0.88 -31.99
CA ALA A 155 10.30 -1.02 -30.64
C ALA A 155 11.41 -0.01 -30.33
N LEU A 156 12.32 0.23 -31.27
CA LEU A 156 13.40 1.22 -31.11
C LEU A 156 12.89 2.66 -30.97
N ARG A 157 11.69 2.98 -31.44
CA ARG A 157 11.07 4.30 -31.21
C ARG A 157 10.90 4.64 -29.74
N LEU A 158 10.80 3.64 -28.84
CA LEU A 158 10.75 3.88 -27.39
C LEU A 158 12.02 4.54 -26.86
N ASN A 159 13.17 4.34 -27.47
CA ASN A 159 14.41 5.02 -27.09
C ASN A 159 14.37 6.55 -27.31
N LEU A 160 13.50 7.01 -28.20
CA LEU A 160 13.27 8.43 -28.49
C LEU A 160 12.16 9.02 -27.64
N PHE A 161 11.53 8.22 -26.77
CA PHE A 161 10.41 8.66 -25.95
C PHE A 161 10.89 9.55 -24.79
N LYS A 162 10.34 10.77 -24.71
CA LYS A 162 10.64 11.73 -23.65
C LYS A 162 9.73 11.50 -22.46
N MET A 163 10.16 10.64 -21.52
CA MET A 163 9.35 10.21 -20.37
C MET A 163 9.00 11.34 -19.39
N HIS A 164 9.78 12.42 -19.33
CA HIS A 164 9.55 13.57 -18.44
C HIS A 164 8.71 14.69 -19.09
N ASP A 165 8.31 14.55 -20.33
CA ASP A 165 7.46 15.52 -21.02
C ASP A 165 5.98 15.33 -20.65
N ALA A 166 5.45 16.26 -19.87
CA ALA A 166 4.05 16.26 -19.41
C ALA A 166 3.06 16.88 -20.41
N SER A 167 3.53 17.40 -21.56
CA SER A 167 2.69 18.15 -22.53
C SER A 167 1.52 17.33 -23.09
N LYS A 168 1.63 16.00 -23.09
CA LYS A 168 0.63 15.05 -23.59
C LYS A 168 -0.20 14.40 -22.52
N ASP A 169 -0.05 14.80 -21.26
CA ASP A 169 -0.81 14.23 -20.16
C ASP A 169 -2.28 14.65 -20.26
N GLN A 170 -3.16 13.67 -20.27
CA GLN A 170 -4.60 13.91 -20.24
C GLN A 170 -5.06 14.00 -18.78
N LYS A 171 -5.86 15.03 -18.46
CA LYS A 171 -6.54 15.10 -17.16
C LYS A 171 -7.47 13.89 -17.02
N ILE A 172 -7.45 13.27 -15.85
CA ILE A 172 -8.37 12.17 -15.52
C ILE A 172 -9.78 12.74 -15.53
N LYS A 173 -10.63 12.21 -16.41
CA LYS A 173 -12.03 12.69 -16.57
C LYS A 173 -12.92 12.36 -15.37
N ASN A 174 -12.62 11.27 -14.67
CA ASN A 174 -13.36 10.79 -13.50
C ASN A 174 -12.39 10.79 -12.31
N SER A 175 -12.35 11.89 -11.56
CA SER A 175 -11.72 11.89 -10.25
C SER A 175 -12.58 11.06 -9.30
N VAL A 176 -11.97 10.09 -8.62
CA VAL A 176 -12.64 9.38 -7.53
C VAL A 176 -12.92 10.41 -6.43
N VAL A 177 -14.19 10.62 -6.14
CA VAL A 177 -14.59 11.46 -5.01
C VAL A 177 -14.29 10.65 -3.75
N LEU A 178 -13.22 11.04 -3.07
CA LEU A 178 -12.87 10.46 -1.78
C LEU A 178 -13.71 11.20 -0.72
N GLU A 179 -14.82 10.61 -0.30
CA GLU A 179 -15.49 11.01 0.95
C GLU A 179 -14.52 10.84 2.12
N GLU A 180 -14.75 11.58 3.22
CA GLU A 180 -13.83 11.55 4.35
C GLU A 180 -13.61 10.12 4.86
N ILE A 181 -12.41 9.59 4.66
CA ILE A 181 -11.96 8.39 5.37
C ILE A 181 -11.67 8.89 6.78
N GLN A 182 -12.52 8.54 7.73
CA GLN A 182 -12.31 8.88 9.13
C GLN A 182 -11.19 8.01 9.69
N VAL A 183 -9.96 8.52 9.63
CA VAL A 183 -8.77 7.90 10.27
C VAL A 183 -8.98 7.68 11.77
N GLN A 184 -9.91 8.42 12.37
CA GLN A 184 -10.31 8.27 13.79
C GLN A 184 -10.78 6.85 14.17
N ASN A 185 -11.24 6.04 13.18
CA ASN A 185 -11.64 4.65 13.47
C ASN A 185 -10.45 3.67 13.45
N ILE A 186 -9.33 4.02 12.81
CA ILE A 186 -8.15 3.16 12.72
C ILE A 186 -7.33 3.27 14.00
N THR A 187 -7.16 4.48 14.51
CA THR A 187 -6.52 4.72 15.83
C THR A 187 -7.36 4.22 17.00
N LYS A 188 -8.70 4.19 16.87
CA LYS A 188 -9.60 3.68 17.91
C LYS A 188 -9.77 2.16 17.91
N GLN A 189 -9.42 1.46 16.83
CA GLN A 189 -9.44 -0.01 16.86
C GLN A 189 -8.20 -0.61 17.53
N GLU A 190 -7.06 0.09 17.54
CA GLU A 190 -5.87 -0.32 18.31
C GLU A 190 -5.92 0.13 19.78
N GLU A 191 -6.73 1.15 20.12
CA GLU A 191 -7.01 1.53 21.52
C GLU A 191 -8.18 0.74 22.16
N LYS A 192 -8.63 -0.35 21.57
CA LYS A 192 -9.47 -1.33 22.26
C LYS A 192 -8.66 -2.33 23.11
N THR A 193 -7.50 -1.93 23.59
CA THR A 193 -7.00 -2.44 24.86
C THR A 193 -7.95 -1.89 25.92
N MET A 194 -8.85 -2.74 26.39
CA MET A 194 -9.71 -2.39 27.51
C MET A 194 -8.80 -2.04 28.68
N LYS A 195 -8.77 -0.77 29.08
CA LYS A 195 -8.02 -0.33 30.27
C LYS A 195 -8.98 -0.37 31.44
N LYS A 196 -8.67 -1.17 32.45
CA LYS A 196 -9.39 -1.15 33.73
C LYS A 196 -8.49 -0.55 34.78
N THR A 197 -9.04 0.40 35.55
CA THR A 197 -8.33 1.03 36.66
C THR A 197 -8.93 0.52 37.96
N MET A 198 -8.09 -0.05 38.84
CA MET A 198 -8.49 -0.56 40.15
C MET A 198 -7.94 0.35 41.23
N LYS A 199 -8.74 0.61 42.25
CA LYS A 199 -8.30 1.26 43.50
C LYS A 199 -7.98 0.18 44.51
N ILE A 200 -6.73 0.16 44.98
CA ILE A 200 -6.19 -0.88 45.88
C ILE A 200 -5.70 -0.25 47.14
N GLU A 201 -6.19 -0.74 48.28
CA GLU A 201 -5.71 -0.36 49.60
C GLU A 201 -4.78 -1.42 50.20
N GLY A 202 -3.83 -1.00 51.03
CA GLY A 202 -2.86 -1.85 51.73
C GLY A 202 -1.48 -1.93 51.10
N MET A 203 -1.26 -1.27 49.95
CA MET A 203 0.08 -1.18 49.35
C MET A 203 0.90 -0.08 50.04
N MET A 204 1.99 -0.46 50.72
CA MET A 204 2.81 0.50 51.49
C MET A 204 4.18 0.79 50.87
N CYS A 205 4.63 0.06 49.85
CA CYS A 205 5.98 0.18 49.29
C CYS A 205 6.09 -0.39 47.89
N GLY A 206 7.18 -0.09 47.19
CA GLY A 206 7.45 -0.59 45.84
C GLY A 206 7.54 -2.11 45.72
N HIS A 207 7.75 -2.85 46.83
CA HIS A 207 7.70 -4.32 46.79
C HIS A 207 6.25 -4.83 46.63
N CYS A 208 5.30 -4.11 47.26
CA CYS A 208 3.87 -4.39 47.12
C CYS A 208 3.41 -4.15 45.67
N GLU A 209 3.89 -3.07 45.01
CA GLU A 209 3.62 -2.81 43.58
C GLU A 209 4.08 -3.95 42.71
N ALA A 210 5.33 -4.43 42.90
CA ALA A 210 5.90 -5.51 42.13
C ALA A 210 5.12 -6.83 42.32
N ALA A 211 4.62 -7.09 43.52
CA ALA A 211 3.83 -8.28 43.83
C ALA A 211 2.46 -8.24 43.14
N VAL A 212 1.76 -7.11 43.21
CA VAL A 212 0.46 -6.90 42.54
C VAL A 212 0.62 -6.90 41.03
N LYS A 213 1.62 -6.20 40.51
CA LYS A 213 1.94 -6.18 39.07
C LYS A 213 2.15 -7.61 38.54
N LYS A 214 3.03 -8.37 39.19
CA LYS A 214 3.33 -9.76 38.78
C LYS A 214 2.09 -10.67 38.83
N ALA A 215 1.24 -10.48 39.83
CA ALA A 215 0.00 -11.26 39.93
C ALA A 215 -0.98 -10.93 38.81
N LEU A 216 -1.16 -9.67 38.45
CA LEU A 216 -2.03 -9.23 37.41
C LEU A 216 -1.50 -9.65 36.00
N GLU A 217 -0.20 -9.51 35.76
CA GLU A 217 0.45 -9.91 34.51
C GLU A 217 0.53 -11.44 34.33
N SER A 218 0.30 -12.23 35.38
CA SER A 218 0.20 -13.69 35.28
C SER A 218 -1.16 -14.18 34.77
N LEU A 219 -2.17 -13.31 34.65
CA LEU A 219 -3.49 -13.65 34.14
C LEU A 219 -3.46 -13.67 32.60
N GLU A 220 -4.00 -14.74 32.03
CA GLU A 220 -4.19 -14.86 30.59
C GLU A 220 -5.19 -13.80 30.12
N GLY A 221 -4.71 -12.89 29.25
CA GLY A 221 -5.51 -11.76 28.76
C GLY A 221 -5.10 -10.39 29.32
N VAL A 222 -4.11 -10.32 30.23
CA VAL A 222 -3.47 -9.07 30.67
C VAL A 222 -2.21 -8.85 29.84
N GLU A 223 -2.11 -7.71 29.19
CA GLU A 223 -0.94 -7.32 28.38
C GLU A 223 0.11 -6.61 29.25
N GLU A 224 -0.34 -5.67 30.08
CA GLU A 224 0.53 -4.87 30.95
C GLU A 224 -0.26 -4.39 32.18
N ALA A 225 0.39 -4.35 33.35
CA ALA A 225 -0.15 -3.75 34.54
C ALA A 225 0.79 -2.64 35.10
N ILE A 226 0.26 -1.45 35.25
CA ILE A 226 0.96 -0.31 35.86
C ILE A 226 0.37 -0.10 37.28
N VAL A 227 1.16 -0.33 38.31
CA VAL A 227 0.73 -0.26 39.71
C VAL A 227 1.47 0.86 40.41
N SER A 228 0.77 1.69 41.20
CA SER A 228 1.33 2.75 42.02
C SER A 228 0.84 2.64 43.48
N HIS A 229 1.75 2.48 44.39
CA HIS A 229 1.43 2.47 45.84
C HIS A 229 1.15 3.89 46.37
N GLU A 230 1.76 4.92 45.74
CA GLU A 230 1.56 6.33 46.15
C GLU A 230 0.13 6.78 45.79
N GLU A 231 -0.40 6.36 44.67
CA GLU A 231 -1.76 6.68 44.22
C GLU A 231 -2.81 5.65 44.68
N GLY A 232 -2.37 4.49 45.19
CA GLY A 232 -3.26 3.38 45.54
C GLY A 232 -4.01 2.83 44.34
N THR A 233 -3.39 2.82 43.16
CA THR A 233 -4.07 2.43 41.93
C THR A 233 -3.28 1.39 41.13
N ALA A 234 -4.01 0.54 40.38
CA ALA A 234 -3.46 -0.33 39.34
C ALA A 234 -4.23 -0.13 38.05
N VAL A 235 -3.54 0.22 36.97
CA VAL A 235 -4.08 0.34 35.65
C VAL A 235 -3.68 -0.91 34.86
N VAL A 236 -4.66 -1.67 34.39
CA VAL A 236 -4.45 -2.94 33.66
C VAL A 236 -4.88 -2.76 32.24
N LYS A 237 -3.99 -3.06 31.29
CA LYS A 237 -4.27 -3.16 29.86
C LYS A 237 -4.64 -4.61 29.52
N LEU A 238 -5.81 -4.81 28.93
CA LEU A 238 -6.37 -6.12 28.63
C LEU A 238 -6.42 -6.33 27.13
N ASN A 239 -5.98 -7.48 26.65
CA ASN A 239 -6.15 -7.91 25.25
C ASN A 239 -7.39 -8.82 25.06
N SER A 240 -8.05 -9.20 26.15
CA SER A 240 -9.33 -9.92 26.16
C SER A 240 -10.22 -9.43 27.31
N ASP A 241 -11.53 -9.64 27.21
CA ASP A 241 -12.46 -9.24 28.27
C ASP A 241 -12.31 -10.15 29.51
N ILE A 242 -11.70 -9.63 30.57
CA ILE A 242 -11.55 -10.29 31.86
C ILE A 242 -12.59 -9.70 32.81
N SER A 243 -13.37 -10.55 33.48
CA SER A 243 -14.37 -10.09 34.42
C SER A 243 -13.72 -9.37 35.63
N ASN A 244 -14.36 -8.30 36.14
CA ASN A 244 -13.88 -7.56 37.28
C ASN A 244 -13.66 -8.43 38.52
N ASN A 245 -14.45 -9.50 38.68
CA ASN A 245 -14.31 -10.45 39.77
C ASN A 245 -12.99 -11.24 39.74
N VAL A 246 -12.48 -11.57 38.58
CA VAL A 246 -11.19 -12.28 38.41
C VAL A 246 -10.05 -11.35 38.78
N LEU A 247 -10.05 -10.13 38.27
CA LEU A 247 -9.04 -9.12 38.56
C LEU A 247 -9.02 -8.80 40.08
N LYS A 248 -10.20 -8.60 40.66
CA LYS A 248 -10.36 -8.35 42.11
C LYS A 248 -9.78 -9.49 42.93
N LYS A 249 -10.18 -10.72 42.67
CA LYS A 249 -9.73 -11.90 43.38
C LYS A 249 -8.22 -12.09 43.31
N THR A 250 -7.60 -11.84 42.14
CA THR A 250 -6.14 -11.96 41.96
C THR A 250 -5.34 -11.02 42.83
N VAL A 251 -5.87 -9.82 43.09
CA VAL A 251 -5.24 -8.84 43.96
C VAL A 251 -5.52 -9.18 45.45
N GLU A 252 -6.75 -9.61 45.76
CA GLU A 252 -7.14 -10.00 47.13
C GLU A 252 -6.42 -11.28 47.61
N ASP A 253 -6.08 -12.20 46.70
CA ASP A 253 -5.24 -13.38 46.99
C ASP A 253 -3.79 -13.02 47.41
N LYS A 254 -3.41 -11.75 47.30
CA LYS A 254 -2.13 -11.19 47.76
C LYS A 254 -2.25 -10.32 49.03
N ASP A 255 -3.35 -10.45 49.76
CA ASP A 255 -3.66 -9.74 51.00
C ASP A 255 -3.85 -8.22 50.83
N TYR A 256 -4.27 -7.74 49.65
CA TYR A 256 -4.64 -6.36 49.38
C TYR A 256 -6.15 -6.23 49.14
N THR A 257 -6.73 -5.07 49.44
CA THR A 257 -8.16 -4.82 49.29
C THR A 257 -8.44 -4.00 48.04
N VAL A 258 -9.34 -4.48 47.14
CA VAL A 258 -9.79 -3.75 45.97
C VAL A 258 -11.13 -3.09 46.24
N ASN A 259 -11.15 -1.75 46.28
CA ASN A 259 -12.34 -0.96 46.59
C ASN A 259 -13.24 -0.71 45.40
N ASP A 260 -12.65 -0.43 44.22
CA ASP A 260 -13.39 -0.09 43.04
C ASP A 260 -12.62 -0.51 41.76
N ILE A 261 -13.37 -0.83 40.71
CA ILE A 261 -12.81 -1.15 39.37
C ILE A 261 -13.61 -0.37 38.31
N ILE A 262 -12.94 0.56 37.64
CA ILE A 262 -13.51 1.45 36.62
C ILE A 262 -12.91 1.09 35.27
N GLY A 263 -13.75 0.89 34.25
CA GLY A 263 -13.28 0.62 32.88
C GLY A 263 -14.29 -0.12 32.05
#